data_3b7f91529b85e0a3958c4635aa2a0d97
#
_entry.id   3b7f91529b85e0a3958c4635aa2a0d97
#
_cell.length_a   1.000
_cell.length_b   1.000
_cell.length_c   1.000
_cell.angle_alpha   90.00
_cell.angle_beta   90.00
_cell.angle_gamma   90.00
#
_symmetry.space_group_name_H-M   'P 1'
#
loop_
_entity.id
_entity.type
_entity.pdbx_description
1 polymer ?
#
loop_
_entity_poly.entity_id
_entity_poly.type
_entity_poly.pdbx_seq_one_letter_code
_entity_poly.pdbx_strand_id
1 'polypeptide(L)'
;MTSRAVNPGARVLVVGGGYSGERFARAAAARGAHVWLTHRSGRPEQAAEALHWLHFDARTGAIPNLPEQLSHVLITLPPDASGSDAALQHLLEPLRHQPLRWLGYLSTTGVYGNSLGAWVDERSPTKPTLPRSQARLQCEQSWLNSGLPVQSFRLPAIYGPGRCPFEQIRSGQARLVHKPGQVFCRIHVDDIAGALLHAADQPEQRRPAVINVSDDAPCPSSETLSYAAHLLGCKLPAVQRFEAIAPHMSAMALSFWADNRRVCNRLLCTELGYRLRYPSYREGFAASLAEEQGLSAKRP
;
A
#
# COMPACT_ATOMS: atom_id res chain seq x y z
N MET A 1 -8.00 22.56 -17.45
CA MET A 1 -7.90 21.09 -17.47
C MET A 1 -6.44 20.73 -17.21
N THR A 2 -6.08 20.29 -16.02
CA THR A 2 -4.73 19.79 -15.74
C THR A 2 -4.52 18.50 -16.52
N SER A 3 -3.55 18.49 -17.43
CA SER A 3 -3.15 17.30 -18.18
C SER A 3 -2.74 16.20 -17.18
N ARG A 4 -3.32 14.99 -17.30
CA ARG A 4 -2.90 13.84 -16.49
C ARG A 4 -1.44 13.48 -16.81
N ALA A 5 -0.58 13.39 -15.81
CA ALA A 5 0.83 13.05 -16.03
C ALA A 5 0.97 11.58 -16.48
N VAL A 6 0.19 10.69 -15.88
CA VAL A 6 0.08 9.29 -16.34
C VAL A 6 -1.03 9.21 -17.39
N ASN A 7 -0.67 9.39 -18.65
CA ASN A 7 -1.55 9.50 -19.81
C ASN A 7 -1.08 8.60 -20.97
N PRO A 8 -1.77 8.56 -22.10
CA PRO A 8 -1.27 7.92 -23.30
C PRO A 8 0.12 8.45 -23.68
N GLY A 9 1.09 7.54 -23.78
CA GLY A 9 2.50 7.88 -24.01
C GLY A 9 3.37 7.93 -22.74
N ALA A 10 2.79 7.92 -21.53
CA ALA A 10 3.58 7.72 -20.31
C ALA A 10 4.19 6.30 -20.30
N ARG A 11 5.47 6.21 -19.95
CA ARG A 11 6.22 4.96 -19.83
C ARG A 11 6.47 4.70 -18.35
N VAL A 12 5.79 3.68 -17.81
CA VAL A 12 5.67 3.43 -16.38
C VAL A 12 6.33 2.11 -16.03
N LEU A 13 7.27 2.12 -15.08
CA LEU A 13 7.84 0.91 -14.51
C LEU A 13 7.28 0.71 -13.08
N VAL A 14 6.75 -0.47 -12.80
CA VAL A 14 6.33 -0.89 -11.45
C VAL A 14 7.29 -1.96 -10.97
N VAL A 15 8.11 -1.62 -9.98
CA VAL A 15 9.07 -2.55 -9.36
C VAL A 15 8.38 -3.26 -8.20
N GLY A 16 7.95 -4.49 -8.47
CA GLY A 16 7.18 -5.33 -7.57
C GLY A 16 5.72 -5.53 -8.00
N GLY A 17 5.48 -6.61 -8.75
CA GLY A 17 4.15 -7.03 -9.25
C GLY A 17 3.27 -7.70 -8.19
N GLY A 18 3.41 -7.29 -6.92
CA GLY A 18 2.53 -7.72 -5.85
C GLY A 18 1.18 -7.00 -5.87
N TYR A 19 0.39 -7.24 -4.85
CA TYR A 19 -1.01 -6.82 -4.74
C TYR A 19 -1.26 -5.33 -5.07
N SER A 20 -0.51 -4.40 -4.47
CA SER A 20 -0.68 -2.97 -4.75
C SER A 20 -0.03 -2.54 -6.07
N GLY A 21 1.12 -3.15 -6.43
CA GLY A 21 1.82 -2.83 -7.66
C GLY A 21 1.02 -3.22 -8.89
N GLU A 22 0.41 -4.40 -8.89
CA GLU A 22 -0.44 -4.84 -10.00
C GLU A 22 -1.71 -3.98 -10.12
N ARG A 23 -2.34 -3.61 -8.99
CA ARG A 23 -3.53 -2.75 -9.01
C ARG A 23 -3.23 -1.37 -9.60
N PHE A 24 -2.10 -0.78 -9.22
CA PHE A 24 -1.62 0.47 -9.82
C PHE A 24 -1.28 0.31 -11.31
N ALA A 25 -0.57 -0.76 -11.69
CA ALA A 25 -0.19 -1.03 -13.08
C ALA A 25 -1.43 -1.12 -14.00
N ARG A 26 -2.45 -1.86 -13.57
CA ARG A 26 -3.73 -1.96 -14.30
C ARG A 26 -4.43 -0.60 -14.42
N ALA A 27 -4.44 0.19 -13.35
CA ALA A 27 -5.04 1.51 -13.36
C ALA A 27 -4.28 2.50 -14.28
N ALA A 28 -2.95 2.43 -14.34
CA ALA A 28 -2.13 3.21 -15.25
C ALA A 28 -2.33 2.78 -16.72
N ALA A 29 -2.35 1.47 -16.99
CA ALA A 29 -2.63 0.94 -18.32
C ALA A 29 -4.03 1.33 -18.82
N ALA A 30 -5.04 1.34 -17.95
CA ALA A 30 -6.39 1.80 -18.27
C ALA A 30 -6.44 3.31 -18.65
N ARG A 31 -5.41 4.08 -18.31
CA ARG A 31 -5.23 5.48 -18.76
C ARG A 31 -4.45 5.59 -20.08
N GLY A 32 -4.07 4.46 -20.69
CA GLY A 32 -3.32 4.38 -21.94
C GLY A 32 -1.80 4.48 -21.78
N ALA A 33 -1.26 4.34 -20.55
CA ALA A 33 0.18 4.29 -20.32
C ALA A 33 0.77 2.94 -20.79
N HIS A 34 2.02 2.96 -21.26
CA HIS A 34 2.80 1.76 -21.45
C HIS A 34 3.39 1.31 -20.13
N VAL A 35 3.00 0.14 -19.62
CA VAL A 35 3.35 -0.29 -18.27
C VAL A 35 4.17 -1.57 -18.29
N TRP A 36 5.34 -1.50 -17.65
CA TRP A 36 6.19 -2.64 -17.31
C TRP A 36 6.06 -2.95 -15.83
N LEU A 37 5.98 -4.23 -15.50
CA LEU A 37 5.78 -4.71 -14.14
C LEU A 37 6.80 -5.81 -13.83
N THR A 38 7.57 -5.66 -12.77
CA THR A 38 8.56 -6.68 -12.42
C THR A 38 7.94 -7.77 -11.57
N HIS A 39 8.34 -9.00 -11.83
CA HIS A 39 7.94 -10.17 -11.06
C HIS A 39 9.11 -11.15 -10.89
N ARG A 40 9.19 -11.78 -9.72
CA ARG A 40 10.32 -12.67 -9.39
C ARG A 40 10.36 -13.95 -10.20
N SER A 41 9.21 -14.51 -10.55
CA SER A 41 9.06 -15.73 -11.36
C SER A 41 8.67 -15.46 -12.82
N GLY A 42 8.80 -14.21 -13.28
CA GLY A 42 8.37 -13.82 -14.62
C GLY A 42 6.85 -13.59 -14.71
N ARG A 43 6.27 -13.76 -15.89
CA ARG A 43 4.85 -13.50 -16.15
C ARG A 43 3.98 -14.49 -15.37
N PRO A 44 3.01 -14.07 -14.53
CA PRO A 44 2.02 -14.96 -13.93
C PRO A 44 1.11 -15.58 -14.99
N GLU A 45 0.58 -16.78 -14.73
CA GLU A 45 -0.33 -17.47 -15.66
C GLU A 45 -1.60 -16.65 -15.99
N GLN A 46 -2.09 -15.86 -15.04
CA GLN A 46 -3.27 -14.99 -15.19
C GLN A 46 -2.90 -13.53 -15.50
N ALA A 47 -1.77 -13.28 -16.14
CA ALA A 47 -1.29 -11.94 -16.43
C ALA A 47 -2.21 -11.19 -17.40
N ALA A 48 -2.50 -9.92 -17.11
CA ALA A 48 -3.22 -9.05 -18.03
C ALA A 48 -2.38 -8.78 -19.28
N GLU A 49 -3.01 -8.90 -20.47
CA GLU A 49 -2.33 -8.70 -21.76
C GLU A 49 -1.79 -7.29 -21.95
N ALA A 50 -2.41 -6.30 -21.30
CA ALA A 50 -1.98 -4.89 -21.37
C ALA A 50 -0.73 -4.56 -20.56
N LEU A 51 -0.12 -5.53 -19.86
CA LEU A 51 1.05 -5.34 -19.01
C LEU A 51 2.26 -6.10 -19.56
N HIS A 52 3.41 -5.40 -19.65
CA HIS A 52 4.67 -6.02 -20.00
C HIS A 52 5.39 -6.52 -18.75
N TRP A 53 5.65 -7.82 -18.68
CA TRP A 53 6.27 -8.43 -17.50
C TRP A 53 7.76 -8.54 -17.65
N LEU A 54 8.51 -8.09 -16.64
CA LEU A 54 9.96 -8.17 -16.55
C LEU A 54 10.38 -9.07 -15.40
N HIS A 55 11.34 -9.93 -15.62
CA HIS A 55 11.93 -10.72 -14.55
C HIS A 55 12.87 -9.86 -13.72
N PHE A 56 12.64 -9.79 -12.41
CA PHE A 56 13.54 -9.17 -11.45
C PHE A 56 13.53 -9.99 -10.15
N ASP A 57 14.63 -10.65 -9.86
CA ASP A 57 14.83 -11.31 -8.56
C ASP A 57 15.96 -10.60 -7.81
N ALA A 58 15.58 -9.86 -6.80
CA ALA A 58 16.45 -9.13 -5.92
C ALA A 58 17.55 -9.98 -5.25
N ARG A 59 17.30 -11.29 -5.08
CA ARG A 59 18.25 -12.22 -4.43
C ARG A 59 19.38 -12.66 -5.37
N THR A 60 19.14 -12.68 -6.67
CA THR A 60 20.10 -13.12 -7.68
C THR A 60 20.84 -11.95 -8.32
N GLY A 61 20.42 -10.71 -8.06
CA GLY A 61 20.98 -9.52 -8.69
C GLY A 61 20.68 -9.41 -10.19
N ALA A 62 19.81 -10.27 -10.73
CA ALA A 62 19.39 -10.20 -12.12
C ALA A 62 18.61 -8.90 -12.35
N ILE A 63 19.25 -7.92 -12.96
CA ILE A 63 18.66 -6.64 -13.34
C ILE A 63 17.94 -6.83 -14.66
N PRO A 64 16.63 -6.48 -14.76
CA PRO A 64 15.97 -6.50 -16.05
C PRO A 64 16.59 -5.45 -16.97
N ASN A 65 16.62 -5.72 -18.28
CA ASN A 65 16.84 -4.66 -19.24
C ASN A 65 15.69 -3.65 -19.10
N LEU A 66 16.01 -2.49 -18.52
CA LEU A 66 15.00 -1.46 -18.29
C LEU A 66 14.51 -0.91 -19.63
N PRO A 67 13.21 -0.68 -19.78
CA PRO A 67 12.68 0.06 -20.92
C PRO A 67 13.32 1.45 -21.00
N GLU A 68 13.62 1.88 -22.20
CA GLU A 68 14.11 3.24 -22.42
C GLU A 68 13.02 4.29 -22.18
N GLN A 69 13.42 5.54 -21.93
CA GLN A 69 12.53 6.69 -21.80
C GLN A 69 11.45 6.50 -20.73
N LEU A 70 11.77 5.84 -19.63
CA LEU A 70 10.87 5.76 -18.47
C LEU A 70 10.59 7.15 -17.93
N SER A 71 9.32 7.49 -17.80
CA SER A 71 8.86 8.77 -17.25
C SER A 71 8.36 8.66 -15.81
N HIS A 72 7.87 7.48 -15.41
CA HIS A 72 7.30 7.21 -14.08
C HIS A 72 7.78 5.87 -13.56
N VAL A 73 8.07 5.81 -12.27
CA VAL A 73 8.47 4.57 -11.58
C VAL A 73 7.68 4.45 -10.28
N LEU A 74 7.22 3.25 -9.96
CA LEU A 74 6.66 2.91 -8.66
C LEU A 74 7.47 1.78 -8.04
N ILE A 75 8.04 2.02 -6.85
CA ILE A 75 8.75 1.02 -6.06
C ILE A 75 7.80 0.50 -4.98
N THR A 76 7.45 -0.79 -5.05
CA THR A 76 6.56 -1.44 -4.09
C THR A 76 7.26 -2.51 -3.26
N LEU A 77 8.50 -2.86 -3.60
CA LEU A 77 9.26 -3.88 -2.89
C LEU A 77 9.56 -3.43 -1.45
N PRO A 78 9.34 -4.32 -0.47
CA PRO A 78 9.81 -4.07 0.88
C PRO A 78 11.32 -4.30 0.99
N PRO A 79 12.01 -3.69 1.98
CA PRO A 79 13.31 -4.16 2.39
C PRO A 79 13.29 -5.66 2.69
N ASP A 80 14.39 -6.33 2.47
CA ASP A 80 14.56 -7.72 2.85
C ASP A 80 14.73 -7.91 4.37
N ALA A 81 14.98 -9.14 4.80
CA ALA A 81 15.14 -9.47 6.23
C ALA A 81 16.39 -8.80 6.85
N SER A 82 17.39 -8.44 6.07
CA SER A 82 18.58 -7.70 6.51
C SER A 82 18.36 -6.19 6.57
N GLY A 83 17.21 -5.70 6.07
CA GLY A 83 16.89 -4.29 5.95
C GLY A 83 17.35 -3.65 4.64
N SER A 84 17.86 -4.47 3.70
CA SER A 84 18.39 -3.99 2.43
C SER A 84 17.26 -3.75 1.41
N ASP A 85 17.37 -2.66 0.64
CA ASP A 85 16.45 -2.35 -0.46
C ASP A 85 17.09 -2.73 -1.79
N ALA A 86 16.65 -3.85 -2.33
CA ALA A 86 17.16 -4.36 -3.60
C ALA A 86 16.87 -3.44 -4.80
N ALA A 87 15.74 -2.73 -4.79
CA ALA A 87 15.45 -1.77 -5.85
C ALA A 87 16.44 -0.59 -5.79
N LEU A 88 16.76 -0.09 -4.60
CA LEU A 88 17.77 0.95 -4.42
C LEU A 88 19.15 0.47 -4.86
N GLN A 89 19.54 -0.74 -4.47
CA GLN A 89 20.86 -1.30 -4.80
C GLN A 89 21.07 -1.51 -6.30
N HIS A 90 20.06 -2.02 -6.99
CA HIS A 90 20.23 -2.48 -8.36
C HIS A 90 19.67 -1.51 -9.40
N LEU A 91 18.71 -0.67 -9.06
CA LEU A 91 18.02 0.17 -10.03
C LEU A 91 18.32 1.66 -9.89
N LEU A 92 18.91 2.13 -8.78
CA LEU A 92 19.16 3.56 -8.59
C LEU A 92 19.98 4.17 -9.73
N GLU A 93 21.13 3.59 -10.06
CA GLU A 93 21.98 4.11 -11.14
C GLU A 93 21.33 4.01 -12.54
N PRO A 94 20.74 2.87 -12.94
CA PRO A 94 19.98 2.82 -14.19
C PRO A 94 18.83 3.85 -14.25
N LEU A 95 18.15 4.13 -13.14
CA LEU A 95 17.04 5.09 -13.10
C LEU A 95 17.51 6.55 -13.20
N ARG A 96 18.73 6.88 -12.75
CA ARG A 96 19.31 8.23 -12.89
C ARG A 96 19.53 8.63 -14.36
N HIS A 97 19.68 7.67 -15.24
CA HIS A 97 19.83 7.89 -16.67
C HIS A 97 18.49 7.94 -17.43
N GLN A 98 17.36 7.84 -16.74
CA GLN A 98 16.02 7.93 -17.34
C GLN A 98 15.44 9.34 -17.18
N PRO A 99 14.60 9.82 -18.12
CA PRO A 99 13.95 11.13 -18.03
C PRO A 99 12.76 11.08 -17.07
N LEU A 100 13.02 10.69 -15.81
CA LEU A 100 11.98 10.51 -14.80
C LEU A 100 11.33 11.84 -14.42
N ARG A 101 10.02 11.86 -14.41
CA ARG A 101 9.18 12.95 -13.92
C ARG A 101 8.57 12.65 -12.55
N TRP A 102 8.54 11.37 -12.15
CA TRP A 102 7.99 10.93 -10.89
C TRP A 102 8.49 9.55 -10.49
N LEU A 103 8.81 9.39 -9.22
CA LEU A 103 9.08 8.11 -8.59
C LEU A 103 8.27 8.01 -7.30
N GLY A 104 7.35 7.04 -7.23
CA GLY A 104 6.61 6.70 -6.01
C GLY A 104 7.31 5.59 -5.24
N TYR A 105 7.51 5.77 -3.93
CA TYR A 105 8.01 4.74 -3.02
C TYR A 105 6.92 4.35 -2.02
N LEU A 106 6.56 3.07 -1.95
CA LEU A 106 5.59 2.57 -0.96
C LEU A 106 6.28 2.32 0.38
N SER A 107 6.07 3.23 1.31
CA SER A 107 6.51 3.16 2.69
C SER A 107 5.39 2.63 3.61
N THR A 108 5.53 2.78 4.90
CA THR A 108 4.56 2.32 5.91
C THR A 108 4.31 3.37 6.98
N THR A 109 3.09 3.45 7.50
CA THR A 109 2.79 4.24 8.70
C THR A 109 3.49 3.71 9.97
N GLY A 110 4.08 2.50 9.88
CA GLY A 110 4.91 1.93 10.94
C GLY A 110 6.13 2.78 11.30
N VAL A 111 6.59 3.66 10.40
CA VAL A 111 7.71 4.58 10.65
C VAL A 111 7.44 5.58 11.78
N TYR A 112 6.19 5.86 12.10
CA TYR A 112 5.83 6.73 13.24
C TYR A 112 6.04 6.06 14.62
N GLY A 113 6.07 4.71 14.66
CA GLY A 113 6.10 3.96 15.90
C GLY A 113 4.78 4.07 16.68
N ASN A 114 4.86 3.92 18.00
CA ASN A 114 3.70 3.98 18.90
C ASN A 114 3.44 5.41 19.37
N SER A 115 2.31 6.00 19.00
CA SER A 115 1.84 7.30 19.47
C SER A 115 0.80 7.22 20.60
N LEU A 116 0.62 6.03 21.22
CA LEU A 116 -0.39 5.76 22.24
C LEU A 116 -1.82 6.10 21.80
N GLY A 117 -2.11 5.93 20.51
CA GLY A 117 -3.41 6.23 19.92
C GLY A 117 -3.62 7.69 19.52
N ALA A 118 -2.62 8.56 19.68
CA ALA A 118 -2.69 9.93 19.17
C ALA A 118 -2.67 9.97 17.64
N TRP A 119 -3.18 11.07 17.08
CA TRP A 119 -3.10 11.36 15.66
C TRP A 119 -1.67 11.72 15.25
N VAL A 120 -1.23 11.18 14.12
CA VAL A 120 0.04 11.51 13.45
C VAL A 120 -0.22 11.95 12.02
N ASP A 121 0.56 12.91 11.57
CA ASP A 121 0.59 13.42 10.21
C ASP A 121 2.00 13.33 9.62
N GLU A 122 2.22 13.84 8.42
CA GLU A 122 3.50 13.78 7.71
C GLU A 122 4.62 14.57 8.41
N ARG A 123 4.27 15.53 9.28
CA ARG A 123 5.20 16.36 10.06
C ARG A 123 5.54 15.71 11.41
N SER A 124 4.78 14.70 11.81
CA SER A 124 4.99 14.00 13.07
C SER A 124 6.33 13.27 13.08
N PRO A 125 7.04 13.24 14.22
CA PRO A 125 8.31 12.54 14.34
C PRO A 125 8.21 11.06 13.98
N THR A 126 9.16 10.56 13.22
CA THR A 126 9.31 9.13 12.93
C THR A 126 10.17 8.48 14.02
N LYS A 127 9.57 7.56 14.79
CA LYS A 127 10.20 6.86 15.94
C LYS A 127 9.86 5.36 15.90
N PRO A 128 10.24 4.64 14.84
CA PRO A 128 9.92 3.21 14.72
C PRO A 128 10.69 2.40 15.75
N THR A 129 10.01 1.50 16.45
CA THR A 129 10.62 0.57 17.40
C THR A 129 10.81 -0.82 16.81
N LEU A 130 10.00 -1.19 15.84
CA LEU A 130 10.07 -2.50 15.20
C LEU A 130 11.15 -2.53 14.10
N PRO A 131 12.03 -3.55 14.04
CA PRO A 131 13.12 -3.63 13.07
C PRO A 131 12.68 -3.43 11.62
N ARG A 132 11.55 -4.05 11.21
CA ARG A 132 11.00 -3.88 9.86
C ARG A 132 10.59 -2.43 9.55
N SER A 133 10.12 -1.68 10.56
CA SER A 133 9.73 -0.29 10.40
C SER A 133 10.95 0.65 10.38
N GLN A 134 12.00 0.31 11.12
CA GLN A 134 13.30 1.01 11.09
C GLN A 134 13.95 0.85 9.71
N ALA A 135 14.04 -0.38 9.20
CA ALA A 135 14.54 -0.66 7.86
C ALA A 135 13.74 0.10 6.78
N ARG A 136 12.39 0.12 6.89
CA ARG A 136 11.56 0.86 5.95
C ARG A 136 11.82 2.37 6.01
N LEU A 137 12.03 2.95 7.19
CA LEU A 137 12.36 4.36 7.33
C LEU A 137 13.72 4.68 6.70
N GLN A 138 14.72 3.84 6.90
CA GLN A 138 16.04 4.01 6.27
C GLN A 138 15.94 3.99 4.74
N CYS A 139 15.19 3.03 4.17
CA CYS A 139 14.97 2.96 2.72
C CYS A 139 14.18 4.18 2.21
N GLU A 140 13.13 4.63 2.92
CA GLU A 140 12.38 5.85 2.62
C GLU A 140 13.32 7.06 2.51
N GLN A 141 14.18 7.24 3.52
CA GLN A 141 15.16 8.34 3.55
C GLN A 141 16.18 8.24 2.42
N SER A 142 16.67 7.03 2.12
CA SER A 142 17.63 6.79 1.03
C SER A 142 17.01 7.14 -0.33
N TRP A 143 15.75 6.77 -0.58
CA TRP A 143 15.05 7.14 -1.81
C TRP A 143 14.82 8.65 -1.89
N LEU A 144 14.36 9.30 -0.82
CA LEU A 144 14.13 10.75 -0.77
C LEU A 144 15.42 11.55 -1.00
N ASN A 145 16.57 11.02 -0.59
CA ASN A 145 17.89 11.65 -0.76
C ASN A 145 18.62 11.21 -2.06
N SER A 146 17.96 10.43 -2.92
CA SER A 146 18.59 9.86 -4.13
C SER A 146 18.86 10.87 -5.25
N GLY A 147 18.29 12.07 -5.20
CA GLY A 147 18.33 13.07 -6.27
C GLY A 147 17.28 12.84 -7.37
N LEU A 148 16.48 11.77 -7.28
CA LEU A 148 15.35 11.50 -8.18
C LEU A 148 14.08 12.21 -7.71
N PRO A 149 13.08 12.42 -8.57
CA PRO A 149 11.80 13.08 -8.21
C PRO A 149 10.90 12.15 -7.37
N VAL A 150 11.32 11.86 -6.15
CA VAL A 150 10.69 10.86 -5.27
C VAL A 150 9.57 11.45 -4.42
N GLN A 151 8.45 10.72 -4.35
CA GLN A 151 7.41 10.88 -3.33
C GLN A 151 7.26 9.57 -2.55
N SER A 152 7.28 9.64 -1.22
CA SER A 152 7.04 8.51 -0.33
C SER A 152 5.58 8.46 0.10
N PHE A 153 4.99 7.26 0.03
CA PHE A 153 3.60 7.01 0.42
C PHE A 153 3.56 6.09 1.62
N ARG A 154 3.18 6.61 2.79
CA ARG A 154 3.10 5.85 4.04
C ARG A 154 1.74 5.18 4.14
N LEU A 155 1.73 3.86 3.97
CA LEU A 155 0.53 3.02 3.95
C LEU A 155 0.31 2.35 5.30
N PRO A 156 -0.93 2.32 5.82
CA PRO A 156 -1.34 1.47 6.96
C PRO A 156 -1.63 0.04 6.49
N ALA A 157 -2.48 -0.69 7.21
CA ALA A 157 -2.93 -2.02 6.81
C ALA A 157 -3.72 -1.96 5.49
N ILE A 158 -3.26 -2.72 4.49
CA ILE A 158 -3.86 -2.75 3.15
C ILE A 158 -4.94 -3.83 3.11
N TYR A 159 -6.13 -3.48 2.62
CA TYR A 159 -7.21 -4.42 2.40
C TYR A 159 -7.83 -4.26 0.99
N GLY A 160 -8.73 -5.16 0.64
CA GLY A 160 -9.43 -5.21 -0.65
C GLY A 160 -9.72 -6.66 -1.04
N PRO A 161 -10.11 -6.94 -2.28
CA PRO A 161 -10.41 -8.30 -2.76
C PRO A 161 -9.27 -9.28 -2.47
N GLY A 162 -9.59 -10.45 -1.87
CA GLY A 162 -8.61 -11.44 -1.45
C GLY A 162 -7.78 -11.08 -0.20
N ARG A 163 -8.00 -9.89 0.40
CA ARG A 163 -7.32 -9.45 1.64
C ARG A 163 -8.26 -8.91 2.72
N CYS A 164 -9.54 -9.15 2.58
CA CYS A 164 -10.52 -8.97 3.63
C CYS A 164 -10.56 -10.21 4.54
N PRO A 165 -11.10 -10.11 5.78
CA PRO A 165 -11.10 -11.24 6.72
C PRO A 165 -12.15 -12.30 6.41
N PHE A 166 -12.73 -12.31 5.21
CA PHE A 166 -13.85 -13.19 4.84
C PHE A 166 -13.49 -14.66 4.92
N GLU A 167 -12.32 -15.06 4.40
CA GLU A 167 -11.89 -16.45 4.42
C GLU A 167 -11.63 -16.95 5.84
N GLN A 168 -11.02 -16.12 6.68
CA GLN A 168 -10.79 -16.46 8.09
C GLN A 168 -12.11 -16.65 8.86
N ILE A 169 -13.16 -15.89 8.49
CA ILE A 169 -14.49 -16.02 9.08
C ILE A 169 -15.16 -17.31 8.59
N ARG A 170 -15.14 -17.57 7.27
CA ARG A 170 -15.75 -18.76 6.65
C ARG A 170 -15.11 -20.06 7.18
N SER A 171 -13.79 -20.05 7.33
CA SER A 171 -13.03 -21.20 7.85
C SER A 171 -13.08 -21.35 9.39
N GLY A 172 -13.74 -20.45 10.10
CA GLY A 172 -13.81 -20.48 11.57
C GLY A 172 -12.48 -20.14 12.27
N GLN A 173 -11.50 -19.62 11.53
CA GLN A 173 -10.18 -19.24 12.09
C GLN A 173 -10.14 -17.81 12.63
N ALA A 174 -11.21 -17.05 12.43
CA ALA A 174 -11.29 -15.67 12.89
C ALA A 174 -11.27 -15.62 14.44
N ARG A 175 -10.47 -14.70 14.99
CA ARG A 175 -10.37 -14.44 16.42
C ARG A 175 -10.86 -13.03 16.72
N LEU A 176 -11.92 -12.91 17.49
CA LEU A 176 -12.47 -11.63 17.89
C LEU A 176 -11.72 -11.12 19.13
N VAL A 177 -10.70 -10.29 18.91
CA VAL A 177 -9.80 -9.80 19.97
C VAL A 177 -10.17 -8.38 20.34
N HIS A 178 -10.29 -8.12 21.63
CA HIS A 178 -10.50 -6.81 22.21
C HIS A 178 -9.28 -6.37 23.03
N LYS A 179 -8.71 -5.21 22.67
CA LYS A 179 -7.69 -4.50 23.44
C LYS A 179 -8.18 -3.05 23.61
N PRO A 180 -8.49 -2.62 24.85
CA PRO A 180 -9.01 -1.28 25.09
C PRO A 180 -8.13 -0.18 24.51
N GLY A 181 -8.74 0.79 23.84
CA GLY A 181 -8.05 1.94 23.25
C GLY A 181 -7.22 1.65 21.99
N GLN A 182 -7.00 0.39 21.60
CA GLN A 182 -6.26 0.03 20.40
C GLN A 182 -7.08 0.28 19.13
N VAL A 183 -6.49 1.00 18.18
CA VAL A 183 -7.05 1.21 16.85
C VAL A 183 -6.06 0.80 15.76
N PHE A 184 -6.59 0.53 14.58
CA PHE A 184 -5.82 0.23 13.37
C PHE A 184 -6.32 1.11 12.24
N CYS A 185 -5.39 1.78 11.56
CA CYS A 185 -5.67 2.47 10.30
C CYS A 185 -5.58 1.49 9.14
N ARG A 186 -6.34 1.77 8.08
CA ARG A 186 -6.43 0.91 6.88
C ARG A 186 -6.50 1.75 5.63
N ILE A 187 -6.34 1.09 4.50
CA ILE A 187 -6.56 1.68 3.19
C ILE A 187 -6.95 0.60 2.19
N HIS A 188 -7.94 0.87 1.36
CA HIS A 188 -8.30 -0.01 0.26
C HIS A 188 -7.27 0.06 -0.87
N VAL A 189 -6.96 -1.07 -1.51
CA VAL A 189 -5.95 -1.13 -2.58
C VAL A 189 -6.27 -0.24 -3.78
N ASP A 190 -7.56 -0.04 -4.11
CA ASP A 190 -7.96 0.88 -5.19
C ASP A 190 -7.68 2.34 -4.84
N ASP A 191 -7.83 2.71 -3.55
CA ASP A 191 -7.49 4.05 -3.08
C ASP A 191 -5.97 4.26 -3.04
N ILE A 192 -5.18 3.21 -2.81
CA ILE A 192 -3.73 3.29 -3.01
C ILE A 192 -3.43 3.63 -4.47
N ALA A 193 -3.94 2.85 -5.41
CA ALA A 193 -3.70 3.07 -6.83
C ALA A 193 -4.20 4.46 -7.30
N GLY A 194 -5.37 4.87 -6.84
CA GLY A 194 -5.95 6.18 -7.15
C GLY A 194 -5.14 7.33 -6.58
N ALA A 195 -4.71 7.25 -5.31
CA ALA A 195 -3.90 8.26 -4.64
C ALA A 195 -2.52 8.43 -5.30
N LEU A 196 -1.88 7.33 -5.68
CA LEU A 196 -0.59 7.33 -6.40
C LEU A 196 -0.72 8.04 -7.75
N LEU A 197 -1.74 7.70 -8.54
CA LEU A 197 -2.01 8.35 -9.82
C LEU A 197 -2.35 9.84 -9.65
N HIS A 198 -3.14 10.17 -8.64
CA HIS A 198 -3.50 11.54 -8.32
C HIS A 198 -2.28 12.38 -7.90
N ALA A 199 -1.39 11.82 -7.09
CA ALA A 199 -0.16 12.48 -6.66
C ALA A 199 0.82 12.67 -7.84
N ALA A 200 0.95 11.67 -8.72
CA ALA A 200 1.76 11.78 -9.93
C ALA A 200 1.23 12.87 -10.90
N ASP A 201 -0.09 13.08 -10.93
CA ASP A 201 -0.75 14.11 -11.76
C ASP A 201 -0.56 15.55 -11.21
N GLN A 202 -0.11 15.71 -9.94
CA GLN A 202 0.14 17.05 -9.39
C GLN A 202 1.31 17.73 -10.09
N PRO A 203 1.27 19.07 -10.26
CA PRO A 203 2.44 19.83 -10.69
C PRO A 203 3.62 19.58 -9.75
N GLU A 204 4.84 19.47 -10.28
CA GLU A 204 6.03 19.12 -9.50
C GLU A 204 6.21 20.01 -8.27
N GLN A 205 5.98 21.33 -8.41
CA GLN A 205 6.11 22.32 -7.35
C GLN A 205 5.09 22.13 -6.20
N ARG A 206 4.04 21.34 -6.42
CA ARG A 206 2.98 21.05 -5.45
C ARG A 206 3.07 19.62 -4.89
N ARG A 207 4.10 18.87 -5.26
CA ARG A 207 4.28 17.48 -4.80
C ARG A 207 4.97 17.47 -3.43
N PRO A 208 4.28 17.08 -2.34
CA PRO A 208 4.94 16.88 -1.07
C PRO A 208 5.84 15.65 -1.13
N ALA A 209 6.96 15.67 -0.42
CA ALA A 209 7.91 14.55 -0.40
C ALA A 209 7.32 13.29 0.24
N VAL A 210 6.42 13.46 1.22
CA VAL A 210 5.79 12.36 1.97
C VAL A 210 4.28 12.56 2.01
N ILE A 211 3.51 11.49 1.84
CA ILE A 211 2.05 11.48 1.88
C ILE A 211 1.56 10.27 2.69
N ASN A 212 0.69 10.51 3.67
CA ASN A 212 -0.06 9.44 4.33
C ASN A 212 -1.25 9.04 3.46
N VAL A 213 -1.38 7.75 3.16
CA VAL A 213 -2.50 7.22 2.38
C VAL A 213 -3.31 6.28 3.26
N SER A 214 -4.30 6.82 3.95
CA SER A 214 -5.17 6.13 4.91
C SER A 214 -6.63 6.47 4.65
N ASP A 215 -7.54 5.55 5.02
CA ASP A 215 -8.97 5.83 5.07
C ASP A 215 -9.32 6.72 6.28
N ASP A 216 -10.61 7.12 6.39
CA ASP A 216 -11.11 8.04 7.42
C ASP A 216 -11.49 7.34 8.73
N ALA A 217 -11.38 5.99 8.80
CA ALA A 217 -11.99 5.20 9.88
C ALA A 217 -10.98 4.36 10.68
N PRO A 218 -10.04 4.97 11.44
CA PRO A 218 -9.24 4.21 12.39
C PRO A 218 -10.13 3.60 13.46
N CYS A 219 -10.13 2.26 13.59
CA CYS A 219 -11.03 1.55 14.49
C CYS A 219 -10.40 0.25 15.02
N PRO A 220 -10.96 -0.33 16.11
CA PRO A 220 -10.54 -1.64 16.61
C PRO A 220 -10.71 -2.74 15.56
N SER A 221 -9.82 -3.75 15.60
CA SER A 221 -9.93 -4.91 14.69
C SER A 221 -11.22 -5.72 14.92
N SER A 222 -11.73 -5.73 16.16
CA SER A 222 -13.01 -6.37 16.49
C SER A 222 -14.19 -5.76 15.74
N GLU A 223 -14.20 -4.44 15.54
CA GLU A 223 -15.27 -3.75 14.82
C GLU A 223 -15.29 -4.14 13.33
N THR A 224 -14.12 -4.15 12.67
CA THR A 224 -14.04 -4.56 11.27
C THR A 224 -14.39 -6.03 11.07
N LEU A 225 -13.99 -6.89 12.01
CA LEU A 225 -14.32 -8.32 11.94
C LEU A 225 -15.82 -8.55 12.14
N SER A 226 -16.45 -7.81 13.08
CA SER A 226 -17.91 -7.87 13.30
C SER A 226 -18.68 -7.43 12.06
N TYR A 227 -18.25 -6.37 11.41
CA TYR A 227 -18.88 -5.92 10.17
C TYR A 227 -18.71 -6.93 9.02
N ALA A 228 -17.51 -7.50 8.86
CA ALA A 228 -17.27 -8.53 7.85
C ALA A 228 -18.14 -9.78 8.08
N ALA A 229 -18.30 -10.20 9.33
CA ALA A 229 -19.17 -11.32 9.67
C ALA A 229 -20.65 -11.01 9.39
N HIS A 230 -21.08 -9.77 9.66
CA HIS A 230 -22.43 -9.30 9.30
C HIS A 230 -22.67 -9.39 7.79
N LEU A 231 -21.74 -8.93 6.96
CA LEU A 231 -21.84 -9.03 5.49
C LEU A 231 -21.96 -10.47 5.00
N LEU A 232 -21.27 -11.40 5.69
CA LEU A 232 -21.30 -12.83 5.33
C LEU A 232 -22.49 -13.59 5.93
N GLY A 233 -23.28 -12.99 6.82
CA GLY A 233 -24.30 -13.69 7.59
C GLY A 233 -23.73 -14.74 8.55
N CYS A 234 -22.46 -14.61 8.95
CA CYS A 234 -21.74 -15.57 9.80
C CYS A 234 -21.76 -15.13 11.27
N LYS A 235 -21.76 -16.11 12.18
CA LYS A 235 -21.56 -15.86 13.61
C LYS A 235 -20.05 -15.76 13.90
N LEU A 236 -19.68 -14.86 14.81
CA LEU A 236 -18.33 -14.75 15.32
C LEU A 236 -18.16 -15.54 16.63
N PRO A 237 -16.92 -15.96 16.93
CA PRO A 237 -16.61 -16.53 18.24
C PRO A 237 -16.77 -15.47 19.36
N ALA A 238 -16.78 -15.92 20.61
CA ALA A 238 -16.79 -15.03 21.76
C ALA A 238 -15.58 -14.08 21.74
N VAL A 239 -15.79 -12.86 22.24
CA VAL A 239 -14.73 -11.85 22.35
C VAL A 239 -13.67 -12.33 23.34
N GLN A 240 -12.42 -12.31 22.92
CA GLN A 240 -11.25 -12.63 23.75
C GLN A 240 -10.51 -11.34 24.14
N ARG A 241 -10.12 -11.22 25.40
CA ARG A 241 -9.26 -10.12 25.84
C ARG A 241 -7.84 -10.32 25.31
N PHE A 242 -7.21 -9.26 24.85
CA PHE A 242 -5.85 -9.30 24.32
C PHE A 242 -4.86 -9.93 25.32
N GLU A 243 -4.94 -9.54 26.59
CA GLU A 243 -4.04 -10.01 27.65
C GLU A 243 -4.10 -11.53 27.83
N ALA A 244 -5.26 -12.13 27.61
CA ALA A 244 -5.45 -13.57 27.76
C ALA A 244 -4.84 -14.37 26.58
N ILE A 245 -4.82 -13.77 25.39
CA ILE A 245 -4.35 -14.48 24.18
C ILE A 245 -2.93 -14.10 23.76
N ALA A 246 -2.41 -12.96 24.20
CA ALA A 246 -1.09 -12.46 23.85
C ALA A 246 0.03 -13.50 24.11
N PRO A 247 0.04 -14.26 25.23
CA PRO A 247 1.06 -15.29 25.47
C PRO A 247 1.08 -16.42 24.42
N HIS A 248 -0.02 -16.61 23.69
CA HIS A 248 -0.20 -17.65 22.67
C HIS A 248 -0.05 -17.12 21.25
N MET A 249 0.25 -15.85 21.09
CA MET A 249 0.48 -15.24 19.77
C MET A 249 1.93 -15.43 19.32
N SER A 250 2.12 -15.59 18.00
CA SER A 250 3.45 -15.51 17.42
C SER A 250 4.04 -14.11 17.60
N ALA A 251 5.37 -14.00 17.61
CA ALA A 251 6.08 -12.70 17.69
C ALA A 251 5.62 -11.74 16.57
N MET A 252 5.36 -12.25 15.37
CA MET A 252 4.82 -11.48 14.26
C MET A 252 3.41 -10.94 14.58
N ALA A 253 2.50 -11.77 15.08
CA ALA A 253 1.16 -11.35 15.46
C ALA A 253 1.19 -10.29 16.57
N LEU A 254 1.99 -10.49 17.62
CA LEU A 254 2.18 -9.51 18.69
C LEU A 254 2.68 -8.17 18.18
N SER A 255 3.58 -8.17 17.19
CA SER A 255 4.15 -6.95 16.65
C SER A 255 3.12 -6.02 15.99
N PHE A 256 1.97 -6.53 15.54
CA PHE A 256 0.86 -5.70 15.04
C PHE A 256 0.10 -4.98 16.15
N TRP A 257 0.17 -5.49 17.40
CA TRP A 257 -0.48 -4.90 18.58
C TRP A 257 0.46 -3.98 19.39
N ALA A 258 1.74 -3.93 19.00
CA ALA A 258 2.75 -3.15 19.73
C ALA A 258 2.55 -1.64 19.56
N ASP A 259 2.17 -1.22 18.36
CA ASP A 259 1.99 0.19 18.03
C ASP A 259 0.49 0.55 17.98
N ASN A 260 0.17 1.72 18.49
CA ASN A 260 -1.17 2.31 18.44
C ASN A 260 -1.08 3.76 17.97
N ARG A 261 -1.70 4.06 16.83
CA ARG A 261 -1.72 5.39 16.22
C ARG A 261 -2.94 5.61 15.36
N ARG A 262 -3.35 6.87 15.22
CA ARG A 262 -4.30 7.31 14.21
C ARG A 262 -3.56 8.11 13.16
N VAL A 263 -3.76 7.79 11.89
CA VAL A 263 -3.05 8.40 10.77
C VAL A 263 -3.96 9.43 10.10
N CYS A 264 -3.51 10.67 10.06
CA CYS A 264 -4.20 11.76 9.38
C CYS A 264 -3.92 11.69 7.88
N ASN A 265 -4.97 11.79 7.07
CA ASN A 265 -4.91 11.83 5.59
C ASN A 265 -5.26 13.22 5.03
N ARG A 266 -5.28 14.27 5.87
CA ARG A 266 -5.68 15.63 5.48
C ARG A 266 -4.86 16.17 4.32
N LEU A 267 -3.55 15.92 4.29
CA LEU A 267 -2.69 16.33 3.19
C LEU A 267 -3.18 15.75 1.87
N LEU A 268 -3.46 14.45 1.81
CA LEU A 268 -3.96 13.78 0.61
C LEU A 268 -5.37 14.24 0.23
N CYS A 269 -6.30 14.20 1.19
CA CYS A 269 -7.71 14.35 0.88
C CYS A 269 -8.14 15.84 0.78
N THR A 270 -7.60 16.71 1.65
CA THR A 270 -8.00 18.11 1.71
C THR A 270 -7.07 19.02 0.90
N GLU A 271 -5.75 18.88 1.09
CA GLU A 271 -4.80 19.83 0.48
C GLU A 271 -4.50 19.46 -0.98
N LEU A 272 -4.37 18.15 -1.29
CA LEU A 272 -4.18 17.66 -2.66
C LEU A 272 -5.51 17.39 -3.38
N GLY A 273 -6.63 17.27 -2.65
CA GLY A 273 -7.98 17.12 -3.20
C GLY A 273 -8.31 15.72 -3.70
N TYR A 274 -7.63 14.69 -3.22
CA TYR A 274 -7.99 13.30 -3.52
C TYR A 274 -9.27 12.89 -2.78
N ARG A 275 -10.21 12.31 -3.51
CA ARG A 275 -11.44 11.76 -2.91
C ARG A 275 -11.30 10.25 -2.78
N LEU A 276 -11.34 9.75 -1.54
CA LEU A 276 -11.36 8.33 -1.27
C LEU A 276 -12.57 7.68 -1.93
N ARG A 277 -12.34 6.59 -2.64
CA ARG A 277 -13.39 5.76 -3.21
C ARG A 277 -14.09 4.94 -2.10
N TYR A 278 -13.32 4.58 -1.08
CA TYR A 278 -13.77 3.83 0.08
C TYR A 278 -13.32 4.56 1.35
N PRO A 279 -14.13 5.53 1.83
CA PRO A 279 -13.80 6.34 3.01
C PRO A 279 -13.66 5.51 4.29
N SER A 280 -14.27 4.32 4.34
CA SER A 280 -14.12 3.40 5.45
C SER A 280 -14.07 1.94 4.97
N TYR A 281 -13.70 1.07 5.91
CA TYR A 281 -13.75 -0.38 5.67
C TYR A 281 -15.17 -0.88 5.33
N ARG A 282 -16.24 -0.14 5.68
CA ARG A 282 -17.62 -0.55 5.38
C ARG A 282 -17.87 -0.59 3.88
N GLU A 283 -17.61 0.49 3.19
CA GLU A 283 -17.75 0.57 1.74
C GLU A 283 -16.77 -0.38 1.06
N GLY A 284 -15.52 -0.41 1.56
CA GLY A 284 -14.46 -1.22 0.97
C GLY A 284 -14.69 -2.73 1.11
N PHE A 285 -15.19 -3.21 2.25
CA PHE A 285 -15.51 -4.63 2.43
C PHE A 285 -16.72 -5.04 1.60
N ALA A 286 -17.78 -4.23 1.56
CA ALA A 286 -18.93 -4.51 0.71
C ALA A 286 -18.54 -4.62 -0.77
N ALA A 287 -17.73 -3.69 -1.27
CA ALA A 287 -17.21 -3.71 -2.64
C ALA A 287 -16.29 -4.91 -2.91
N SER A 288 -15.38 -5.22 -1.96
CA SER A 288 -14.48 -6.37 -2.08
C SER A 288 -15.24 -7.70 -2.13
N LEU A 289 -16.27 -7.85 -1.30
CA LEU A 289 -17.11 -9.04 -1.31
C LEU A 289 -17.87 -9.19 -2.65
N ALA A 290 -18.41 -8.09 -3.17
CA ALA A 290 -19.08 -8.09 -4.46
C ALA A 290 -18.12 -8.47 -5.61
N GLU A 291 -16.88 -7.97 -5.59
CA GLU A 291 -15.86 -8.34 -6.58
C GLU A 291 -15.50 -9.84 -6.47
N GLU A 292 -15.29 -10.38 -5.26
CA GLU A 292 -15.01 -11.79 -5.03
C GLU A 292 -16.14 -12.72 -5.49
N GLN A 293 -17.38 -12.26 -5.41
CA GLN A 293 -18.56 -13.02 -5.85
C GLN A 293 -18.85 -12.87 -7.34
N GLY A 294 -18.04 -12.16 -8.10
CA GLY A 294 -18.28 -11.85 -9.50
C GLY A 294 -19.49 -10.93 -9.73
N LEU A 295 -20.00 -10.32 -8.66
CA LEU A 295 -21.13 -9.39 -8.67
C LEU A 295 -20.69 -7.95 -8.95
N SER A 296 -19.51 -7.75 -9.53
CA SER A 296 -18.99 -6.42 -9.84
C SER A 296 -19.99 -5.66 -10.71
N ALA A 297 -20.69 -4.73 -10.11
CA ALA A 297 -21.69 -3.93 -10.76
C ALA A 297 -21.12 -3.33 -12.05
N LYS A 298 -21.76 -3.62 -13.18
CA LYS A 298 -21.65 -2.77 -14.37
C LYS A 298 -21.96 -1.36 -13.90
N ARG A 299 -20.97 -0.50 -13.89
CA ARG A 299 -21.14 0.91 -13.52
C ARG A 299 -21.99 1.61 -14.57
N PRO A 300 -22.90 2.51 -14.13
CA PRO A 300 -23.54 3.44 -15.06
C PRO A 300 -22.53 4.42 -15.67
#